data_14084a7c7117749cc6addec4fb9b1832
#
_entry.id   14084a7c7117749cc6addec4fb9b1832
#
_cell.length_a   1.000
_cell.length_b   1.000
_cell.length_c   1.000
_cell.angle_alpha   90.00
_cell.angle_beta   90.00
_cell.angle_gamma   90.00
#
_symmetry.space_group_name_H-M   'P 1'
#
loop_
_entity.id
_entity.type
_entity.pdbx_description
1 polymer ?
#
loop_
_entity_poly.entity_id
_entity_poly.type
_entity_poly.pdbx_seq_one_letter_code
_entity_poly.pdbx_strand_id
1 'polypeptide(L)'
;MQRLGFAARQTLVLAASTMTTLALAPKTVILVRHGAVNREAAALTPDGLYGGDVDVPLSERGEAEARAAAQFVADNFGSKVTSVFASPMKRAMYGAERTVEALGKSMDVEAREAFREVRRGDWVDKSIDQVSKEYPGEDMQRFLDDYDFNPAGGGESVNEVQARAKKCLLEDVLPSIKEGECAVVVSHLFITRSLLSFAEPSTPVAEISVPTASVSTLEFDGDDVSIDLRGVKPELSAEDDARLAPGSAET
;
A
#
# COMPACT_ATOMS: atom_id res chain seq x y z
N MET A 1 -27.40 -84.60 19.68
CA MET A 1 -26.06 -83.96 19.70
C MET A 1 -26.00 -82.94 18.59
N GLN A 2 -26.30 -81.72 18.91
CA GLN A 2 -26.27 -80.57 17.95
C GLN A 2 -25.06 -79.70 18.28
N ARG A 3 -24.20 -79.51 17.27
CA ARG A 3 -23.07 -78.60 17.34
C ARG A 3 -23.51 -77.17 16.90
N LEU A 4 -23.47 -76.24 17.81
CA LEU A 4 -23.61 -74.80 17.54
C LEU A 4 -22.34 -74.25 16.89
N GLY A 5 -22.50 -73.73 15.66
CA GLY A 5 -21.42 -72.98 14.99
C GLY A 5 -21.44 -71.56 15.43
N PHE A 6 -20.29 -71.08 15.91
CA PHE A 6 -20.02 -69.67 16.24
C PHE A 6 -19.57 -68.97 14.98
N ALA A 7 -20.36 -68.01 14.48
CA ALA A 7 -20.00 -67.14 13.39
C ALA A 7 -19.28 -65.89 13.98
N ALA A 8 -18.00 -65.76 13.70
CA ALA A 8 -17.20 -64.59 14.03
C ALA A 8 -17.59 -63.42 13.08
N ARG A 9 -18.17 -62.36 13.61
CA ARG A 9 -18.36 -61.11 12.90
C ARG A 9 -17.03 -60.33 12.92
N GLN A 10 -16.38 -60.20 11.78
CA GLN A 10 -15.27 -59.26 11.58
C GLN A 10 -15.85 -57.86 11.44
N THR A 11 -15.56 -57.03 12.45
CA THR A 11 -15.83 -55.59 12.40
C THR A 11 -14.73 -54.93 11.59
N LEU A 12 -15.07 -54.44 10.39
CA LEU A 12 -14.19 -53.67 9.55
C LEU A 12 -14.12 -52.24 10.15
N VAL A 13 -13.02 -51.89 10.80
CA VAL A 13 -12.71 -50.57 11.24
C VAL A 13 -12.20 -49.78 10.04
N LEU A 14 -13.06 -48.94 9.44
CA LEU A 14 -12.61 -47.95 8.48
C LEU A 14 -11.81 -46.88 9.24
N ALA A 15 -10.49 -46.86 9.04
CA ALA A 15 -9.66 -45.76 9.45
C ALA A 15 -9.98 -44.56 8.55
N ALA A 16 -10.70 -43.59 9.08
CA ALA A 16 -10.85 -42.29 8.45
C ALA A 16 -9.48 -41.59 8.46
N SER A 17 -8.81 -41.60 7.31
CA SER A 17 -7.60 -40.80 7.09
C SER A 17 -8.04 -39.33 7.05
N THR A 18 -7.83 -38.63 8.15
CA THR A 18 -7.93 -37.17 8.15
C THR A 18 -6.80 -36.63 7.29
N MET A 19 -7.10 -36.30 6.04
CA MET A 19 -6.22 -35.46 5.22
C MET A 19 -6.14 -34.11 5.92
N THR A 20 -5.07 -33.88 6.66
CA THR A 20 -4.71 -32.51 7.10
C THR A 20 -4.37 -31.75 5.82
N THR A 21 -5.30 -30.94 5.34
CA THR A 21 -5.01 -29.95 4.29
C THR A 21 -3.95 -29.05 4.89
N LEU A 22 -2.70 -29.11 4.42
CA LEU A 22 -1.72 -28.08 4.74
C LEU A 22 -2.33 -26.77 4.20
N ALA A 23 -2.68 -25.87 5.11
CA ALA A 23 -3.06 -24.51 4.71
C ALA A 23 -1.85 -23.91 4.00
N LEU A 24 -2.04 -23.47 2.77
CA LEU A 24 -1.02 -22.75 2.02
C LEU A 24 -0.81 -21.40 2.74
N ALA A 25 0.44 -20.96 2.80
CA ALA A 25 0.72 -19.64 3.37
C ALA A 25 0.09 -18.55 2.48
N PRO A 26 -0.52 -17.48 3.05
CA PRO A 26 -1.20 -16.45 2.28
C PRO A 26 -0.24 -15.74 1.33
N LYS A 27 -0.78 -15.15 0.26
CA LYS A 27 -0.08 -14.16 -0.55
C LYS A 27 -0.07 -12.85 0.20
N THR A 28 1.07 -12.17 0.28
CA THR A 28 1.17 -10.90 1.01
C THR A 28 1.48 -9.74 0.07
N VAL A 29 0.70 -8.68 0.12
CA VAL A 29 1.00 -7.42 -0.56
C VAL A 29 1.43 -6.39 0.48
N ILE A 30 2.67 -5.94 0.37
CA ILE A 30 3.28 -4.95 1.25
C ILE A 30 3.05 -3.57 0.61
N LEU A 31 2.26 -2.74 1.26
CA LEU A 31 1.91 -1.39 0.81
C LEU A 31 2.83 -0.39 1.50
N VAL A 32 3.54 0.40 0.72
CA VAL A 32 4.44 1.46 1.22
C VAL A 32 3.99 2.80 0.68
N ARG A 33 3.68 3.76 1.55
CA ARG A 33 3.47 5.14 1.15
C ARG A 33 4.81 5.84 0.97
N HIS A 34 4.96 6.69 -0.06
CA HIS A 34 6.16 7.52 -0.24
C HIS A 34 6.47 8.40 0.98
N GLY A 35 7.72 8.83 1.15
CA GLY A 35 8.19 9.72 2.19
C GLY A 35 7.72 11.17 2.04
N ALA A 36 8.15 12.06 2.94
CA ALA A 36 7.83 13.48 2.90
C ALA A 36 8.28 14.13 1.60
N VAL A 37 7.51 15.10 1.08
CA VAL A 37 7.77 15.75 -0.22
C VAL A 37 8.40 17.13 -0.07
N ASN A 38 9.12 17.56 -1.09
CA ASN A 38 9.64 18.92 -1.23
C ASN A 38 8.69 19.74 -2.10
N ARG A 39 7.78 20.47 -1.46
CA ARG A 39 6.76 21.29 -2.15
C ARG A 39 7.39 22.49 -2.87
N GLU A 40 8.42 23.09 -2.29
CA GLU A 40 9.13 24.24 -2.85
C GLU A 40 9.82 23.87 -4.18
N ALA A 41 10.45 22.69 -4.25
CA ALA A 41 11.05 22.21 -5.49
C ALA A 41 10.03 21.96 -6.62
N ALA A 42 8.75 21.82 -6.28
CA ALA A 42 7.65 21.73 -7.24
C ALA A 42 6.91 23.07 -7.46
N ALA A 43 7.42 24.16 -6.91
CA ALA A 43 6.82 25.49 -6.94
C ALA A 43 5.38 25.53 -6.40
N LEU A 44 5.05 24.66 -5.44
CA LEU A 44 3.76 24.64 -4.77
C LEU A 44 3.75 25.55 -3.55
N THR A 45 2.61 26.17 -3.29
CA THR A 45 2.38 26.90 -2.05
C THR A 45 2.43 25.97 -0.83
N PRO A 46 2.77 26.47 0.38
CA PRO A 46 2.92 25.59 1.57
C PRO A 46 1.68 24.75 1.88
N ASP A 47 0.48 25.26 1.64
CA ASP A 47 -0.82 24.65 1.91
C ASP A 47 -1.58 24.22 0.64
N GLY A 48 -1.00 24.45 -0.55
CA GLY A 48 -1.60 24.08 -1.83
C GLY A 48 -1.81 22.56 -1.96
N LEU A 49 -2.95 22.14 -2.45
CA LEU A 49 -3.23 20.74 -2.72
C LEU A 49 -2.38 20.22 -3.88
N TYR A 50 -1.98 18.98 -3.81
CA TYR A 50 -1.34 18.26 -4.93
C TYR A 50 -1.88 16.84 -4.96
N GLY A 51 -1.64 16.16 -6.06
CA GLY A 51 -2.13 14.79 -6.25
C GLY A 51 -1.35 14.09 -7.35
N GLY A 52 -2.06 13.36 -8.19
CA GLY A 52 -1.54 12.72 -9.38
C GLY A 52 -1.20 13.68 -10.52
N ASP A 53 -1.63 14.93 -10.43
CA ASP A 53 -1.39 15.96 -11.45
C ASP A 53 0.04 16.53 -11.43
N VAL A 54 0.68 16.54 -10.25
CA VAL A 54 2.02 17.13 -10.06
C VAL A 54 3.00 16.10 -9.52
N ASP A 55 4.11 15.95 -10.21
CA ASP A 55 5.18 15.04 -9.80
C ASP A 55 6.15 15.70 -8.80
N VAL A 56 5.65 15.91 -7.57
CA VAL A 56 6.41 16.52 -6.47
C VAL A 56 7.51 15.57 -6.01
N PRO A 57 8.79 16.00 -5.97
CA PRO A 57 9.89 15.17 -5.50
C PRO A 57 9.86 15.00 -3.97
N LEU A 58 10.62 14.03 -3.46
CA LEU A 58 10.87 13.87 -2.03
C LEU A 58 11.71 15.06 -1.50
N SER A 59 11.51 15.37 -0.23
CA SER A 59 12.44 16.16 0.55
C SER A 59 13.61 15.25 1.02
N GLU A 60 14.68 15.85 1.51
CA GLU A 60 15.79 15.12 2.11
C GLU A 60 15.33 14.19 3.25
N ARG A 61 14.42 14.67 4.09
CA ARG A 61 13.76 13.85 5.10
C ARG A 61 12.96 12.72 4.47
N GLY A 62 12.22 12.98 3.40
CA GLY A 62 11.42 11.97 2.70
C GLY A 62 12.26 10.88 2.06
N GLU A 63 13.46 11.21 1.58
CA GLU A 63 14.42 10.23 1.09
C GLU A 63 14.95 9.33 2.20
N ALA A 64 15.27 9.90 3.38
CA ALA A 64 15.66 9.13 4.55
C ALA A 64 14.52 8.22 5.04
N GLU A 65 13.30 8.75 5.10
CA GLU A 65 12.09 7.97 5.43
C GLU A 65 11.88 6.80 4.45
N ALA A 66 12.10 7.03 3.15
CA ALA A 66 11.97 5.98 2.13
C ALA A 66 13.04 4.89 2.30
N ARG A 67 14.29 5.24 2.63
CA ARG A 67 15.34 4.26 2.95
C ARG A 67 15.00 3.44 4.19
N ALA A 68 14.48 4.08 5.24
CA ALA A 68 14.05 3.37 6.45
C ALA A 68 12.92 2.37 6.17
N ALA A 69 11.92 2.77 5.37
CA ALA A 69 10.84 1.88 4.96
C ALA A 69 11.37 0.70 4.10
N ALA A 70 12.29 0.97 3.17
CA ALA A 70 12.93 -0.05 2.34
C ALA A 70 13.70 -1.07 3.18
N GLN A 71 14.49 -0.60 4.17
CA GLN A 71 15.23 -1.47 5.09
C GLN A 71 14.27 -2.31 5.94
N PHE A 72 13.20 -1.72 6.47
CA PHE A 72 12.17 -2.44 7.22
C PHE A 72 11.56 -3.58 6.39
N VAL A 73 11.23 -3.32 5.11
CA VAL A 73 10.71 -4.35 4.21
C VAL A 73 11.74 -5.46 3.98
N ALA A 74 13.00 -5.10 3.76
CA ALA A 74 14.08 -6.08 3.55
C ALA A 74 14.29 -6.98 4.79
N ASP A 75 14.32 -6.39 5.98
CA ASP A 75 14.57 -7.12 7.23
C ASP A 75 13.44 -8.08 7.60
N ASN A 76 12.17 -7.68 7.35
CA ASN A 76 11.01 -8.47 7.78
C ASN A 76 10.47 -9.41 6.71
N PHE A 77 10.62 -9.05 5.43
CA PHE A 77 9.99 -9.78 4.31
C PHE A 77 10.97 -10.17 3.20
N GLY A 78 12.24 -9.73 3.27
CA GLY A 78 13.19 -9.81 2.15
C GLY A 78 13.31 -11.16 1.49
N SER A 79 13.29 -12.27 2.24
CA SER A 79 13.37 -13.62 1.66
C SER A 79 12.15 -13.98 0.79
N LYS A 80 10.99 -13.40 1.08
CA LYS A 80 9.70 -13.71 0.43
C LYS A 80 9.35 -12.75 -0.70
N VAL A 81 9.95 -11.54 -0.76
CA VAL A 81 9.64 -10.55 -1.81
C VAL A 81 10.14 -11.04 -3.16
N THR A 82 9.22 -11.16 -4.13
CA THR A 82 9.50 -11.62 -5.50
C THR A 82 9.14 -10.59 -6.57
N SER A 83 8.40 -9.52 -6.22
CA SER A 83 8.00 -8.47 -7.14
C SER A 83 7.94 -7.12 -6.44
N VAL A 84 8.32 -6.04 -7.15
CA VAL A 84 8.22 -4.65 -6.66
C VAL A 84 7.50 -3.81 -7.71
N PHE A 85 6.37 -3.26 -7.33
CA PHE A 85 5.55 -2.36 -8.13
C PHE A 85 5.60 -0.95 -7.56
N ALA A 86 5.40 0.06 -8.40
CA ALA A 86 5.32 1.43 -7.95
C ALA A 86 4.36 2.28 -8.78
N SER A 87 3.87 3.38 -8.21
CA SER A 87 3.40 4.52 -8.99
C SER A 87 4.56 5.07 -9.84
N PRO A 88 4.32 5.52 -11.09
CA PRO A 88 5.37 6.11 -11.94
C PRO A 88 5.88 7.47 -11.43
N MET A 89 5.30 8.03 -10.38
CA MET A 89 5.71 9.32 -9.84
C MET A 89 7.07 9.20 -9.09
N LYS A 90 7.96 10.19 -9.29
CA LYS A 90 9.35 10.18 -8.78
C LYS A 90 9.45 9.81 -7.31
N ARG A 91 8.56 10.38 -6.46
CA ARG A 91 8.55 10.11 -5.01
C ARG A 91 8.24 8.65 -4.65
N ALA A 92 7.45 7.96 -5.46
CA ALA A 92 7.15 6.55 -5.27
C ALA A 92 8.24 5.65 -5.89
N MET A 93 8.68 5.99 -7.11
CA MET A 93 9.79 5.29 -7.78
C MET A 93 11.05 5.28 -6.92
N TYR A 94 11.42 6.43 -6.32
CA TYR A 94 12.56 6.48 -5.40
C TYR A 94 12.45 5.43 -4.28
N GLY A 95 11.29 5.35 -3.60
CA GLY A 95 11.08 4.38 -2.53
C GLY A 95 11.16 2.93 -3.01
N ALA A 96 10.64 2.65 -4.21
CA ALA A 96 10.68 1.32 -4.82
C ALA A 96 12.13 0.91 -5.19
N GLU A 97 12.89 1.82 -5.78
CA GLU A 97 14.31 1.60 -6.10
C GLU A 97 15.14 1.34 -4.83
N ARG A 98 14.92 2.11 -3.76
CA ARG A 98 15.56 1.85 -2.45
C ARG A 98 15.13 0.50 -1.87
N THR A 99 13.89 0.07 -2.11
CA THR A 99 13.44 -1.25 -1.68
C THR A 99 14.18 -2.36 -2.42
N VAL A 100 14.32 -2.28 -3.74
CA VAL A 100 15.10 -3.25 -4.53
C VAL A 100 16.57 -3.29 -4.06
N GLU A 101 17.17 -2.12 -3.81
CA GLU A 101 18.54 -2.02 -3.30
C GLU A 101 18.67 -2.69 -1.92
N ALA A 102 17.80 -2.37 -0.97
CA ALA A 102 17.81 -2.97 0.37
C ALA A 102 17.60 -4.50 0.36
N LEU A 103 16.80 -4.99 -0.57
CA LEU A 103 16.61 -6.44 -0.77
C LEU A 103 17.87 -7.14 -1.28
N GLY A 104 18.81 -6.42 -1.87
CA GLY A 104 20.02 -7.00 -2.49
C GLY A 104 19.70 -7.97 -3.65
N LYS A 105 18.57 -7.80 -4.30
CA LYS A 105 18.08 -8.68 -5.37
C LYS A 105 18.17 -7.98 -6.73
N SER A 106 18.49 -8.76 -7.78
CA SER A 106 18.39 -8.28 -9.15
C SER A 106 16.94 -8.43 -9.62
N MET A 107 16.17 -7.34 -9.51
CA MET A 107 14.79 -7.25 -9.99
C MET A 107 14.48 -5.83 -10.45
N ASP A 108 13.54 -5.72 -11.39
CA ASP A 108 13.08 -4.44 -11.89
C ASP A 108 11.92 -3.91 -11.05
N VAL A 109 11.77 -2.59 -11.00
CA VAL A 109 10.56 -1.93 -10.49
C VAL A 109 9.54 -1.84 -11.61
N GLU A 110 8.38 -2.43 -11.40
CA GLU A 110 7.28 -2.38 -12.36
C GLU A 110 6.37 -1.17 -12.09
N ALA A 111 6.51 -0.11 -12.91
CA ALA A 111 5.66 1.05 -12.80
C ALA A 111 4.23 0.76 -13.31
N ARG A 112 3.22 1.24 -12.56
CA ARG A 112 1.79 1.11 -12.91
C ARG A 112 1.09 2.45 -12.76
N GLU A 113 0.53 2.97 -13.84
CA GLU A 113 -0.27 4.20 -13.84
C GLU A 113 -1.47 4.09 -12.88
N ALA A 114 -2.00 2.91 -12.70
CA ALA A 114 -3.09 2.63 -11.76
C ALA A 114 -2.74 2.95 -10.30
N PHE A 115 -1.46 3.05 -9.96
CA PHE A 115 -1.00 3.44 -8.61
C PHE A 115 -0.63 4.92 -8.49
N ARG A 116 -0.84 5.75 -9.53
CA ARG A 116 -0.69 7.20 -9.44
C ARG A 116 -1.68 7.78 -8.41
N GLU A 117 -1.26 8.80 -7.66
CA GLU A 117 -2.14 9.45 -6.67
C GLU A 117 -3.40 10.02 -7.33
N VAL A 118 -4.44 10.27 -6.54
CA VAL A 118 -5.68 10.90 -6.97
C VAL A 118 -5.39 12.23 -7.67
N ARG A 119 -6.01 12.44 -8.82
CA ARG A 119 -5.93 13.74 -9.52
C ARG A 119 -6.86 14.74 -8.85
N ARG A 120 -6.34 15.97 -8.65
CA ARG A 120 -7.06 17.06 -8.02
C ARG A 120 -7.68 18.03 -9.01
N GLY A 121 -7.30 17.94 -10.30
CA GLY A 121 -7.78 18.87 -11.33
C GLY A 121 -7.47 20.32 -11.00
N ASP A 122 -8.46 21.19 -11.08
CA ASP A 122 -8.32 22.62 -10.81
C ASP A 122 -8.01 22.98 -9.35
N TRP A 123 -8.06 22.02 -8.43
CA TRP A 123 -7.68 22.23 -7.02
C TRP A 123 -6.16 22.22 -6.78
N VAL A 124 -5.37 21.87 -7.80
CA VAL A 124 -3.91 21.88 -7.67
C VAL A 124 -3.40 23.26 -7.29
N ASP A 125 -2.48 23.27 -6.33
CA ASP A 125 -1.85 24.46 -5.73
C ASP A 125 -2.81 25.47 -5.06
N LYS A 126 -4.03 25.05 -4.78
CA LYS A 126 -4.98 25.83 -3.97
C LYS A 126 -5.06 25.27 -2.56
N SER A 127 -5.19 26.16 -1.57
CA SER A 127 -5.56 25.74 -0.22
C SER A 127 -7.03 25.27 -0.18
N ILE A 128 -7.40 24.54 0.87
CA ILE A 128 -8.79 24.10 1.07
C ILE A 128 -9.75 25.30 1.08
N ASP A 129 -9.34 26.41 1.72
CA ASP A 129 -10.14 27.64 1.76
C ASP A 129 -10.31 28.30 0.38
N GLN A 130 -9.27 28.25 -0.46
CA GLN A 130 -9.34 28.75 -1.83
C GLN A 130 -10.28 27.90 -2.69
N VAL A 131 -10.21 26.58 -2.56
CA VAL A 131 -11.12 25.67 -3.27
C VAL A 131 -12.57 26.02 -2.95
N SER A 132 -12.93 26.12 -1.67
CA SER A 132 -14.31 26.42 -1.26
C SER A 132 -14.82 27.78 -1.74
N LYS A 133 -13.90 28.77 -1.96
CA LYS A 133 -14.25 30.09 -2.47
C LYS A 133 -14.39 30.13 -3.99
N GLU A 134 -13.46 29.48 -4.71
CA GLU A 134 -13.37 29.54 -6.17
C GLU A 134 -14.32 28.56 -6.87
N TYR A 135 -14.67 27.46 -6.19
CA TYR A 135 -15.55 26.40 -6.70
C TYR A 135 -16.76 26.20 -5.76
N PRO A 136 -17.80 27.06 -5.84
CA PRO A 136 -18.97 26.98 -4.95
C PRO A 136 -19.62 25.58 -4.98
N GLY A 137 -19.74 24.97 -3.80
CA GLY A 137 -20.26 23.59 -3.65
C GLY A 137 -19.21 22.51 -3.81
N GLU A 138 -17.93 22.87 -3.99
CA GLU A 138 -16.81 21.95 -3.95
C GLU A 138 -15.96 22.23 -2.71
N ASP A 139 -15.62 21.21 -1.95
CA ASP A 139 -14.71 21.26 -0.82
C ASP A 139 -14.16 19.86 -0.48
N MET A 140 -13.17 19.84 0.41
CA MET A 140 -12.52 18.59 0.83
C MET A 140 -13.49 17.68 1.57
N GLN A 141 -14.44 18.21 2.34
CA GLN A 141 -15.41 17.39 3.06
C GLN A 141 -16.32 16.66 2.09
N ARG A 142 -16.85 17.38 1.08
CA ARG A 142 -17.66 16.76 0.04
C ARG A 142 -16.88 15.68 -0.71
N PHE A 143 -15.62 15.93 -1.04
CA PHE A 143 -14.75 14.92 -1.70
C PHE A 143 -14.59 13.63 -0.87
N LEU A 144 -14.58 13.76 0.47
CA LEU A 144 -14.41 12.62 1.37
C LEU A 144 -15.72 11.91 1.70
N ASP A 145 -16.87 12.59 1.61
CA ASP A 145 -18.18 12.05 1.94
C ASP A 145 -18.92 11.50 0.71
N ASP A 146 -18.79 12.17 -0.44
CA ASP A 146 -19.39 11.77 -1.72
C ASP A 146 -18.33 11.12 -2.61
N TYR A 147 -18.23 9.81 -2.53
CA TYR A 147 -17.20 9.03 -3.25
C TYR A 147 -17.32 9.07 -4.78
N ASP A 148 -18.44 9.54 -5.32
CA ASP A 148 -18.63 9.74 -6.77
C ASP A 148 -18.34 11.19 -7.21
N PHE A 149 -18.04 12.09 -6.26
CA PHE A 149 -17.75 13.47 -6.57
C PHE A 149 -16.36 13.63 -7.23
N ASN A 150 -16.33 14.26 -8.41
CA ASN A 150 -15.11 14.62 -9.14
C ASN A 150 -14.81 16.11 -8.96
N PRO A 151 -13.62 16.50 -8.44
CA PRO A 151 -13.16 17.87 -8.47
C PRO A 151 -13.15 18.45 -9.89
N ALA A 152 -13.44 19.74 -10.03
CA ALA A 152 -13.40 20.44 -11.32
C ALA A 152 -12.05 20.26 -12.04
N GLY A 153 -12.03 20.47 -13.36
CA GLY A 153 -10.80 20.38 -14.15
C GLY A 153 -10.28 18.97 -14.37
N GLY A 154 -11.11 17.94 -14.25
CA GLY A 154 -10.75 16.54 -14.50
C GLY A 154 -10.11 15.83 -13.30
N GLY A 155 -10.43 16.29 -12.09
CA GLY A 155 -10.12 15.55 -10.86
C GLY A 155 -10.78 14.17 -10.84
N GLU A 156 -10.24 13.26 -10.07
CA GLU A 156 -10.79 11.91 -9.87
C GLU A 156 -11.61 11.84 -8.61
N SER A 157 -12.69 11.08 -8.64
CA SER A 157 -13.44 10.71 -7.44
C SER A 157 -12.71 9.61 -6.64
N VAL A 158 -13.13 9.42 -5.39
CA VAL A 158 -12.60 8.34 -4.54
C VAL A 158 -12.89 6.98 -5.17
N ASN A 159 -14.11 6.77 -5.73
CA ASN A 159 -14.50 5.52 -6.38
C ASN A 159 -13.64 5.22 -7.63
N GLU A 160 -13.32 6.21 -8.44
CA GLU A 160 -12.44 6.02 -9.61
C GLU A 160 -11.04 5.56 -9.19
N VAL A 161 -10.46 6.21 -8.17
CA VAL A 161 -9.15 5.84 -7.62
C VAL A 161 -9.18 4.42 -7.06
N GLN A 162 -10.21 4.09 -6.27
CA GLN A 162 -10.37 2.74 -5.72
C GLN A 162 -10.49 1.70 -6.83
N ALA A 163 -11.32 1.96 -7.83
CA ALA A 163 -11.56 1.01 -8.92
C ALA A 163 -10.27 0.68 -9.68
N ARG A 164 -9.47 1.71 -10.09
CA ARG A 164 -8.23 1.46 -10.83
C ARG A 164 -7.16 0.78 -9.98
N ALA A 165 -7.01 1.21 -8.70
CA ALA A 165 -6.02 0.62 -7.81
C ALA A 165 -6.35 -0.84 -7.48
N LYS A 166 -7.60 -1.14 -7.14
CA LYS A 166 -8.07 -2.50 -6.85
C LYS A 166 -7.97 -3.41 -8.06
N LYS A 167 -8.36 -2.92 -9.24
CA LYS A 167 -8.22 -3.68 -10.48
C LYS A 167 -6.76 -4.08 -10.73
N CYS A 168 -5.83 -3.14 -10.66
CA CYS A 168 -4.41 -3.42 -10.85
C CYS A 168 -3.85 -4.40 -9.79
N LEU A 169 -4.28 -4.28 -8.53
CA LEU A 169 -3.90 -5.23 -7.48
C LEU A 169 -4.32 -6.65 -7.82
N LEU A 170 -5.57 -6.83 -8.25
CA LEU A 170 -6.15 -8.16 -8.53
C LEU A 170 -5.65 -8.76 -9.86
N GLU A 171 -5.46 -7.94 -10.89
CA GLU A 171 -5.13 -8.42 -12.24
C GLU A 171 -3.63 -8.48 -12.54
N ASP A 172 -2.81 -7.61 -11.91
CA ASP A 172 -1.36 -7.54 -12.16
C ASP A 172 -0.54 -8.02 -10.95
N VAL A 173 -0.81 -7.48 -9.75
CA VAL A 173 0.06 -7.71 -8.57
C VAL A 173 -0.13 -9.12 -7.99
N LEU A 174 -1.35 -9.50 -7.64
CA LEU A 174 -1.62 -10.80 -7.03
C LEU A 174 -1.27 -12.00 -7.93
N PRO A 175 -1.46 -11.96 -9.25
CA PRO A 175 -1.01 -13.03 -10.14
C PRO A 175 0.51 -13.15 -10.25
N SER A 176 1.28 -12.10 -9.93
CA SER A 176 2.74 -12.11 -9.99
C SER A 176 3.42 -12.88 -8.86
N ILE A 177 2.69 -13.19 -7.78
CA ILE A 177 3.20 -13.88 -6.59
C ILE A 177 2.46 -15.20 -6.35
N LYS A 178 3.15 -16.15 -5.72
CA LYS A 178 2.60 -17.45 -5.27
C LYS A 178 2.28 -17.38 -3.79
N GLU A 179 1.61 -18.43 -3.30
CA GLU A 179 1.38 -18.62 -1.87
C GLU A 179 2.71 -18.58 -1.11
N GLY A 180 2.73 -17.81 -0.02
CA GLY A 180 3.91 -17.55 0.81
C GLY A 180 4.89 -16.53 0.26
N GLU A 181 4.68 -16.00 -0.95
CA GLU A 181 5.48 -14.93 -1.52
C GLU A 181 4.84 -13.55 -1.24
N CYS A 182 5.67 -12.51 -1.40
CA CYS A 182 5.27 -11.13 -1.19
C CYS A 182 5.53 -10.28 -2.43
N ALA A 183 4.58 -9.37 -2.73
CA ALA A 183 4.81 -8.23 -3.62
C ALA A 183 4.88 -6.94 -2.80
N VAL A 184 5.73 -5.99 -3.21
CA VAL A 184 5.75 -4.64 -2.66
C VAL A 184 5.08 -3.69 -3.63
N VAL A 185 4.23 -2.78 -3.12
CA VAL A 185 3.60 -1.70 -3.87
C VAL A 185 3.95 -0.37 -3.21
N VAL A 186 4.79 0.44 -3.85
CA VAL A 186 5.13 1.77 -3.37
C VAL A 186 4.24 2.81 -4.04
N SER A 187 3.45 3.53 -3.25
CA SER A 187 2.41 4.40 -3.78
C SER A 187 2.13 5.62 -2.87
N HIS A 188 0.90 6.05 -2.80
CA HIS A 188 0.46 7.30 -2.21
C HIS A 188 -0.66 7.08 -1.18
N LEU A 189 -1.10 8.19 -0.57
CA LEU A 189 -2.10 8.16 0.50
C LEU A 189 -3.41 7.52 0.06
N PHE A 190 -4.05 8.05 -1.01
CA PHE A 190 -5.36 7.56 -1.44
C PHE A 190 -5.29 6.17 -2.06
N ILE A 191 -4.19 5.83 -2.74
CA ILE A 191 -3.97 4.47 -3.25
C ILE A 191 -3.87 3.47 -2.10
N THR A 192 -3.00 3.75 -1.13
CA THR A 192 -2.82 2.82 0.01
C THR A 192 -4.11 2.66 0.82
N ARG A 193 -4.85 3.76 1.08
CA ARG A 193 -6.17 3.73 1.72
C ARG A 193 -7.17 2.89 0.93
N SER A 194 -7.22 3.09 -0.38
CA SER A 194 -8.11 2.34 -1.29
C SER A 194 -7.82 0.85 -1.27
N LEU A 195 -6.55 0.46 -1.20
CA LEU A 195 -6.16 -0.94 -1.13
C LEU A 195 -6.46 -1.55 0.25
N LEU A 196 -6.17 -0.83 1.34
CA LEU A 196 -6.50 -1.29 2.70
C LEU A 196 -8.01 -1.46 2.91
N SER A 197 -8.85 -0.71 2.19
CA SER A 197 -10.30 -0.86 2.26
C SER A 197 -10.83 -2.22 1.76
N PHE A 198 -9.99 -3.08 1.18
CA PHE A 198 -10.37 -4.48 0.92
C PHE A 198 -10.64 -5.26 2.21
N ALA A 199 -9.77 -5.09 3.19
CA ALA A 199 -9.90 -5.77 4.48
C ALA A 199 -10.84 -5.00 5.44
N GLU A 200 -11.14 -3.74 5.13
CA GLU A 200 -11.93 -2.86 5.98
C GLU A 200 -13.02 -2.10 5.20
N PRO A 201 -13.94 -2.83 4.57
CA PRO A 201 -14.94 -2.20 3.69
C PRO A 201 -15.91 -1.26 4.40
N SER A 202 -16.05 -1.37 5.72
CA SER A 202 -16.92 -0.52 6.54
C SER A 202 -16.22 0.74 7.09
N THR A 203 -14.89 0.84 6.95
CA THR A 203 -14.12 2.00 7.41
C THR A 203 -14.06 3.05 6.31
N PRO A 204 -14.50 4.30 6.56
CA PRO A 204 -14.35 5.37 5.58
C PRO A 204 -12.88 5.53 5.16
N VAL A 205 -12.63 5.67 3.87
CA VAL A 205 -11.26 5.78 3.31
C VAL A 205 -10.47 6.91 3.98
N ALA A 206 -11.14 8.00 4.34
CA ALA A 206 -10.52 9.14 5.03
C ALA A 206 -9.96 8.80 6.42
N GLU A 207 -10.55 7.83 7.11
CA GLU A 207 -10.20 7.42 8.48
C GLU A 207 -9.05 6.41 8.54
N ILE A 208 -8.71 5.77 7.42
CA ILE A 208 -7.60 4.82 7.35
C ILE A 208 -6.28 5.59 7.50
N SER A 209 -5.59 5.40 8.62
CA SER A 209 -4.31 6.07 8.88
C SER A 209 -3.18 5.47 8.06
N VAL A 210 -2.51 6.31 7.25
CA VAL A 210 -1.36 5.93 6.42
C VAL A 210 -0.32 7.06 6.49
N PRO A 211 0.54 7.09 7.52
CA PRO A 211 1.64 8.06 7.62
C PRO A 211 2.60 8.01 6.42
N THR A 212 3.35 9.09 6.15
CA THR A 212 4.41 9.07 5.14
C THR A 212 5.44 7.99 5.45
N ALA A 213 5.91 7.28 4.43
CA ALA A 213 6.83 6.16 4.51
C ALA A 213 6.36 5.02 5.44
N SER A 214 5.05 4.93 5.72
CA SER A 214 4.53 3.81 6.49
C SER A 214 4.38 2.57 5.64
N VAL A 215 4.49 1.43 6.31
CA VAL A 215 4.33 0.08 5.77
C VAL A 215 3.05 -0.52 6.32
N SER A 216 2.24 -1.09 5.44
CA SER A 216 1.06 -1.90 5.78
C SER A 216 1.09 -3.18 4.97
N THR A 217 0.38 -4.23 5.42
CA THR A 217 0.29 -5.48 4.68
C THR A 217 -1.16 -5.89 4.46
N LEU A 218 -1.43 -6.43 3.28
CA LEU A 218 -2.65 -7.18 2.98
C LEU A 218 -2.28 -8.64 2.78
N GLU A 219 -2.92 -9.52 3.53
CA GLU A 219 -2.78 -10.96 3.39
C GLU A 219 -4.02 -11.53 2.69
N PHE A 220 -3.79 -12.31 1.64
CA PHE A 220 -4.81 -12.96 0.84
C PHE A 220 -4.74 -14.47 1.04
N ASP A 221 -5.76 -15.03 1.69
CA ASP A 221 -5.95 -16.48 1.87
C ASP A 221 -7.25 -16.91 1.17
N GLY A 222 -7.13 -17.34 -0.09
CA GLY A 222 -8.30 -17.52 -0.95
C GLY A 222 -9.07 -16.23 -1.16
N ASP A 223 -10.33 -16.21 -0.77
CA ASP A 223 -11.21 -15.02 -0.87
C ASP A 223 -11.12 -14.09 0.36
N ASP A 224 -10.48 -14.56 1.43
CA ASP A 224 -10.32 -13.79 2.66
C ASP A 224 -9.14 -12.81 2.56
N VAL A 225 -9.38 -11.56 2.99
CA VAL A 225 -8.36 -10.51 3.02
C VAL A 225 -8.25 -9.94 4.43
N SER A 226 -7.03 -9.89 4.96
CA SER A 226 -6.74 -9.37 6.29
C SER A 226 -5.56 -8.40 6.29
N ILE A 227 -5.40 -7.65 7.38
CA ILE A 227 -4.27 -6.74 7.63
C ILE A 227 -3.48 -7.28 8.81
N ASP A 228 -2.18 -7.58 8.60
CA ASP A 228 -1.25 -7.91 9.69
C ASP A 228 -0.53 -6.67 10.21
N LEU A 229 0.05 -5.85 9.31
CA LEU A 229 0.66 -4.57 9.65
C LEU A 229 -0.20 -3.41 9.14
N ARG A 230 -0.40 -2.38 9.98
CA ARG A 230 -1.13 -1.17 9.60
C ARG A 230 -0.33 0.09 9.90
N GLY A 231 0.06 0.83 8.86
CA GLY A 231 0.64 2.16 8.98
C GLY A 231 1.88 2.23 9.86
N VAL A 232 2.65 1.14 9.94
CA VAL A 232 3.89 1.10 10.73
C VAL A 232 4.88 2.06 10.09
N LYS A 233 5.31 3.08 10.83
CA LYS A 233 6.34 4.03 10.38
C LYS A 233 7.70 3.60 10.94
N PRO A 234 8.62 3.09 10.10
CA PRO A 234 9.96 2.74 10.54
C PRO A 234 10.74 3.95 11.04
N GLU A 235 11.59 3.73 12.02
CA GLU A 235 12.52 4.76 12.52
C GLU A 235 13.64 5.02 11.51
N LEU A 236 14.12 6.28 11.45
CA LEU A 236 15.27 6.62 10.65
C LEU A 236 16.52 5.91 11.17
N SER A 237 17.52 5.73 10.31
CA SER A 237 18.84 5.33 10.78
C SER A 237 19.42 6.39 11.73
N ALA A 238 20.26 5.99 12.65
CA ALA A 238 20.92 6.93 13.57
C ALA A 238 21.71 8.02 12.83
N GLU A 239 22.28 7.70 11.66
CA GLU A 239 22.99 8.65 10.80
C GLU A 239 22.03 9.67 10.18
N ASP A 240 20.92 9.22 9.59
CA ASP A 240 19.91 10.11 9.00
C ASP A 240 19.22 10.98 10.06
N ASP A 241 18.92 10.41 11.23
CA ASP A 241 18.29 11.15 12.32
C ASP A 241 19.21 12.27 12.85
N ALA A 242 20.50 11.97 13.05
CA ALA A 242 21.50 12.97 13.44
C ALA A 242 21.69 14.07 12.39
N ARG A 243 21.71 13.71 11.10
CA ARG A 243 21.88 14.65 10.00
C ARG A 243 20.68 15.59 9.83
N LEU A 244 19.47 15.10 10.08
CA LEU A 244 18.20 15.83 9.92
C LEU A 244 17.72 16.50 11.21
N ALA A 245 18.49 16.38 12.30
CA ALA A 245 18.18 17.05 13.57
C ALA A 245 18.23 18.57 13.42
N PRO A 246 17.32 19.34 14.07
CA PRO A 246 17.36 20.78 14.05
C PRO A 246 18.72 21.29 14.58
N GLY A 247 19.47 22.06 13.77
CA GLY A 247 20.77 22.61 14.14
C GLY A 247 21.99 21.84 13.64
N SER A 248 21.84 20.75 12.86
CA SER A 248 22.96 19.99 12.29
C SER A 248 23.62 20.65 11.05
N ALA A 249 23.06 21.75 10.55
CA ALA A 249 23.53 22.42 9.31
C ALA A 249 24.64 23.46 9.53
N GLU A 250 25.23 23.58 10.75
CA GLU A 250 26.34 24.51 11.05
C GLU A 250 27.50 23.77 11.71
N THR A 251 28.32 23.04 10.93
CA THR A 251 29.73 22.81 11.24
C THR A 251 30.54 22.71 9.95
#